data_9d09132c900692a38280ce4d1b8cc25d
#
_entry.id   9d09132c900692a38280ce4d1b8cc25d
#
_cell.length_a   1.000
_cell.length_b   1.000
_cell.length_c   1.000
_cell.angle_alpha   90.00
_cell.angle_beta   90.00
_cell.angle_gamma   90.00
#
_symmetry.space_group_name_H-M   'P 1'
#
loop_
_entity.id
_entity.type
_entity.pdbx_description
1 polymer ?
#
loop_
_entity_poly.entity_id
_entity_poly.type
_entity_poly.pdbx_seq_one_letter_code
_entity_poly.pdbx_strand_id
1 'polypeptide(L)'
;MTSQPTHWFEEHTGEVQLHLVAPTLGQLFEEAAKALAELMVEQLAEGPAPSVELVKLSAPDREALMVEWLNELIFRSETQQKIYGEARILRLSDTELEAEIRGKTPERLGTAVKAATYHRLKIVSQENGYAATVILDV
;
A
#
# COMPACT_ATOMS: atom_id res chain seq x y z
N MET A 1 -6.39 -22.77 -9.81
CA MET A 1 -5.05 -22.36 -9.40
C MET A 1 -5.13 -21.11 -8.53
N THR A 2 -4.47 -21.14 -7.40
CA THR A 2 -4.48 -20.02 -6.46
C THR A 2 -3.40 -19.01 -6.86
N SER A 3 -3.83 -17.78 -7.11
CA SER A 3 -2.88 -16.71 -7.41
C SER A 3 -2.33 -16.15 -6.10
N GLN A 4 -1.03 -15.91 -6.07
CA GLN A 4 -0.42 -15.20 -4.95
C GLN A 4 -0.56 -13.69 -5.20
N PRO A 5 -0.69 -12.88 -4.12
CA PRO A 5 -0.61 -11.43 -4.29
C PRO A 5 0.74 -11.07 -4.90
N THR A 6 0.73 -10.15 -5.83
CA THR A 6 1.95 -9.70 -6.49
C THR A 6 1.84 -8.25 -6.91
N HIS A 7 3.00 -7.64 -7.12
CA HIS A 7 3.09 -6.26 -7.58
C HIS A 7 4.32 -6.09 -8.46
N TRP A 8 4.29 -5.04 -9.29
CA TRP A 8 5.48 -4.60 -10.04
C TRP A 8 5.36 -3.10 -10.31
N PHE A 9 6.47 -2.49 -10.68
CA PHE A 9 6.55 -1.04 -10.90
C PHE A 9 6.94 -0.73 -12.33
N GLU A 10 6.37 0.38 -12.85
CA GLU A 10 6.84 1.00 -14.08
C GLU A 10 7.21 2.44 -13.75
N GLU A 11 8.44 2.82 -14.08
CA GLU A 11 8.94 4.17 -13.78
C GLU A 11 8.78 5.11 -14.96
N HIS A 12 8.31 6.32 -14.65
CA HIS A 12 8.20 7.43 -15.59
C HIS A 12 8.75 8.67 -14.88
N THR A 13 9.03 9.73 -15.66
CA THR A 13 9.54 10.97 -15.07
C THR A 13 8.55 11.53 -14.04
N GLY A 14 8.98 11.62 -12.77
CA GLY A 14 8.19 12.18 -11.68
C GLY A 14 7.09 11.28 -11.16
N GLU A 15 6.92 10.06 -11.70
CA GLU A 15 5.89 9.15 -11.20
C GLU A 15 6.31 7.69 -11.32
N VAL A 16 5.69 6.85 -10.49
CA VAL A 16 5.84 5.40 -10.56
C VAL A 16 4.44 4.81 -10.66
N GLN A 17 4.23 3.92 -11.62
CA GLN A 17 3.00 3.15 -11.70
C GLN A 17 3.17 1.86 -10.91
N LEU A 18 2.34 1.68 -9.89
CA LEU A 18 2.33 0.48 -9.08
C LEU A 18 1.20 -0.43 -9.58
N HIS A 19 1.57 -1.59 -10.09
CA HIS A 19 0.62 -2.60 -10.55
C HIS A 19 0.43 -3.64 -9.45
N LEU A 20 -0.84 -3.97 -9.17
CA LEU A 20 -1.23 -4.88 -8.10
C LEU A 20 -2.18 -5.95 -8.63
N VAL A 21 -1.98 -7.19 -8.19
CA VAL A 21 -2.89 -8.30 -8.44
C VAL A 21 -2.98 -9.14 -7.17
N ALA A 22 -4.18 -9.51 -6.77
CA ALA A 22 -4.36 -10.34 -5.58
C ALA A 22 -5.66 -11.15 -5.68
N PRO A 23 -5.74 -12.31 -5.00
CA PRO A 23 -6.94 -13.14 -5.03
C PRO A 23 -8.16 -12.49 -4.36
N THR A 24 -7.95 -11.66 -3.33
CA THR A 24 -9.03 -10.99 -2.61
C THR A 24 -8.76 -9.49 -2.53
N LEU A 25 -9.83 -8.73 -2.30
CA LEU A 25 -9.68 -7.27 -2.16
C LEU A 25 -8.82 -6.91 -0.96
N GLY A 26 -8.98 -7.60 0.17
CA GLY A 26 -8.15 -7.37 1.35
C GLY A 26 -6.67 -7.60 1.06
N GLN A 27 -6.34 -8.67 0.35
CA GLN A 27 -4.96 -8.96 -0.04
C GLN A 27 -4.41 -7.92 -1.02
N LEU A 28 -5.28 -7.34 -1.86
CA LEU A 28 -4.86 -6.26 -2.77
C LEU A 28 -4.37 -5.05 -1.96
N PHE A 29 -5.11 -4.67 -0.91
CA PHE A 29 -4.72 -3.57 -0.03
C PHE A 29 -3.46 -3.89 0.77
N GLU A 30 -3.32 -5.14 1.24
CA GLU A 30 -2.11 -5.57 1.95
C GLU A 30 -0.89 -5.55 1.02
N GLU A 31 -1.06 -6.01 -0.21
CA GLU A 31 0.01 -6.00 -1.20
C GLU A 31 0.44 -4.57 -1.55
N ALA A 32 -0.52 -3.65 -1.61
CA ALA A 32 -0.23 -2.24 -1.86
C ALA A 32 0.68 -1.65 -0.77
N ALA A 33 0.41 -1.98 0.50
CA ALA A 33 1.27 -1.53 1.61
C ALA A 33 2.68 -2.12 1.49
N LYS A 34 2.77 -3.40 1.17
CA LYS A 34 4.06 -4.08 0.98
C LYS A 34 4.86 -3.46 -0.15
N ALA A 35 4.21 -3.21 -1.28
CA ALA A 35 4.85 -2.61 -2.45
C ALA A 35 5.32 -1.17 -2.17
N LEU A 36 4.49 -0.37 -1.50
CA LEU A 36 4.86 0.99 -1.12
C LEU A 36 6.10 0.98 -0.22
N ALA A 37 6.13 0.12 0.78
CA ALA A 37 7.26 -0.01 1.68
C ALA A 37 8.52 -0.41 0.92
N GLU A 38 8.41 -1.37 0.00
CA GLU A 38 9.52 -1.83 -0.82
C GLU A 38 10.12 -0.70 -1.65
N LEU A 39 9.27 0.18 -2.18
CA LEU A 39 9.72 1.35 -2.96
C LEU A 39 10.40 2.39 -2.07
N MET A 40 9.89 2.63 -0.87
CA MET A 40 10.35 3.69 0.02
C MET A 40 11.61 3.36 0.80
N VAL A 41 12.03 2.11 0.84
CA VAL A 41 13.17 1.67 1.63
C VAL A 41 14.09 0.75 0.84
N GLU A 42 15.39 0.89 1.03
CA GLU A 42 16.36 -0.07 0.51
C GLU A 42 16.72 -1.10 1.55
N GLN A 43 16.81 -0.70 2.82
CA GLN A 43 17.16 -1.61 3.90
C GLN A 43 16.45 -1.22 5.19
N LEU A 44 15.78 -2.19 5.80
CA LEU A 44 15.14 -2.04 7.11
C LEU A 44 16.07 -2.52 8.22
N ALA A 45 15.87 -1.98 9.42
CA ALA A 45 16.53 -2.50 10.60
C ALA A 45 16.13 -3.95 10.84
N GLU A 46 17.07 -4.76 11.33
CA GLU A 46 16.80 -6.16 11.63
C GLU A 46 15.94 -6.30 12.89
N GLY A 47 15.35 -7.47 13.02
CA GLY A 47 14.51 -7.81 14.15
C GLY A 47 13.02 -7.65 13.87
N PRO A 48 12.16 -7.95 14.85
CA PRO A 48 10.72 -7.86 14.68
C PRO A 48 10.27 -6.40 14.67
N ALA A 49 9.16 -6.14 13.98
CA ALA A 49 8.51 -4.83 14.04
C ALA A 49 8.01 -4.59 15.46
N PRO A 50 8.18 -3.36 16.00
CA PRO A 50 7.92 -3.13 17.43
C PRO A 50 6.45 -3.29 17.79
N SER A 51 5.58 -2.37 17.46
CA SER A 51 4.20 -2.41 17.95
C SER A 51 3.21 -2.30 16.80
N VAL A 52 1.99 -2.77 17.09
CA VAL A 52 0.86 -2.66 16.17
C VAL A 52 0.28 -1.26 16.28
N GLU A 53 -0.04 -0.67 15.13
CA GLU A 53 -0.82 0.55 15.05
C GLU A 53 -2.11 0.23 14.31
N LEU A 54 -3.20 0.86 14.70
CA LEU A 54 -4.49 0.68 14.06
C LEU A 54 -4.74 1.81 13.06
N VAL A 55 -5.34 1.44 11.93
CA VAL A 55 -5.75 2.37 10.89
C VAL A 55 -7.25 2.19 10.67
N LYS A 56 -8.00 3.29 10.68
CA LYS A 56 -9.42 3.32 10.34
C LYS A 56 -9.62 4.42 9.31
N LEU A 57 -10.16 4.05 8.16
CA LEU A 57 -10.36 4.97 7.05
C LEU A 57 -11.75 4.81 6.47
N SER A 58 -12.25 5.89 5.88
CA SER A 58 -13.47 5.86 5.08
C SER A 58 -13.28 6.71 3.83
N ALA A 59 -13.98 6.34 2.75
CA ALA A 59 -13.89 7.03 1.47
C ALA A 59 -15.17 6.77 0.70
N PRO A 60 -15.46 7.57 -0.36
CA PRO A 60 -16.70 7.40 -1.13
C PRO A 60 -16.78 6.10 -1.92
N ASP A 61 -15.66 5.53 -2.33
CA ASP A 61 -15.60 4.28 -3.10
C ASP A 61 -14.26 3.58 -2.86
N ARG A 62 -14.10 2.38 -3.43
CA ARG A 62 -12.92 1.56 -3.17
C ARG A 62 -11.63 2.13 -3.77
N GLU A 63 -11.72 2.83 -4.90
CA GLU A 63 -10.57 3.51 -5.48
C GLU A 63 -10.09 4.64 -4.58
N ALA A 64 -11.01 5.45 -4.08
CA ALA A 64 -10.70 6.51 -3.12
C ALA A 64 -10.13 5.91 -1.84
N LEU A 65 -10.66 4.76 -1.40
CA LEU A 65 -10.18 4.09 -0.21
C LEU A 65 -8.73 3.60 -0.37
N MET A 66 -8.38 3.11 -1.56
CA MET A 66 -6.99 2.71 -1.85
C MET A 66 -6.05 3.92 -1.77
N VAL A 67 -6.44 5.06 -2.33
CA VAL A 67 -5.63 6.29 -2.25
C VAL A 67 -5.49 6.76 -0.80
N GLU A 68 -6.58 6.78 -0.04
CA GLU A 68 -6.53 7.13 1.38
C GLU A 68 -5.62 6.20 2.17
N TRP A 69 -5.68 4.91 1.88
CA TRP A 69 -4.84 3.90 2.51
C TRP A 69 -3.35 4.17 2.28
N LEU A 70 -2.96 4.34 1.03
CA LEU A 70 -1.56 4.58 0.69
C LEU A 70 -1.07 5.92 1.23
N ASN A 71 -1.89 6.97 1.14
CA ASN A 71 -1.52 8.29 1.67
C ASN A 71 -1.41 8.28 3.19
N GLU A 72 -2.23 7.51 3.88
CA GLU A 72 -2.10 7.34 5.34
C GLU A 72 -0.76 6.69 5.70
N LEU A 73 -0.35 5.66 4.96
CA LEU A 73 0.93 5.00 5.19
C LEU A 73 2.11 5.94 4.91
N ILE A 74 2.02 6.73 3.85
CA ILE A 74 3.04 7.75 3.51
C ILE A 74 3.13 8.77 4.65
N PHE A 75 2.00 9.28 5.11
CA PHE A 75 1.94 10.26 6.19
C PHE A 75 2.57 9.72 7.49
N ARG A 76 2.20 8.51 7.88
CA ARG A 76 2.76 7.90 9.10
C ARG A 76 4.26 7.61 8.95
N SER A 77 4.70 7.22 7.77
CA SER A 77 6.12 6.99 7.51
C SER A 77 6.92 8.26 7.70
N GLU A 78 6.43 9.38 7.19
CA GLU A 78 7.11 10.68 7.31
C GLU A 78 7.09 11.19 8.75
N THR A 79 5.95 11.13 9.42
CA THR A 79 5.81 11.70 10.76
C THR A 79 6.48 10.87 11.83
N GLN A 80 6.56 9.56 11.66
CA GLN A 80 7.14 8.66 12.67
C GLN A 80 8.49 8.09 12.26
N GLN A 81 8.94 8.39 11.04
CA GLN A 81 10.21 7.89 10.50
C GLN A 81 10.29 6.36 10.57
N LYS A 82 9.23 5.71 10.10
CA LYS A 82 9.11 4.26 10.01
C LYS A 82 8.62 3.87 8.62
N ILE A 83 8.83 2.61 8.27
CA ILE A 83 8.32 2.03 7.03
C ILE A 83 7.33 0.93 7.39
N TYR A 84 6.11 1.02 6.87
CA TYR A 84 4.99 0.16 7.22
C TYR A 84 4.71 -0.86 6.11
N GLY A 85 5.54 -1.89 6.03
CA GLY A 85 5.39 -2.94 5.03
C GLY A 85 4.55 -4.13 5.49
N GLU A 86 4.28 -4.23 6.79
CA GLU A 86 3.47 -5.30 7.34
C GLU A 86 2.09 -4.74 7.67
N ALA A 87 1.08 -5.25 6.96
CA ALA A 87 -0.28 -4.81 7.14
C ALA A 87 -1.22 -6.01 7.13
N ARG A 88 -2.23 -5.96 8.00
CA ARG A 88 -3.28 -6.96 8.04
C ARG A 88 -4.62 -6.26 8.02
N ILE A 89 -5.43 -6.52 7.01
CA ILE A 89 -6.77 -5.96 6.90
C ILE A 89 -7.69 -6.73 7.85
N LEU A 90 -8.34 -6.01 8.76
CA LEU A 90 -9.28 -6.57 9.73
C LEU A 90 -10.71 -6.51 9.22
N ARG A 91 -11.08 -5.40 8.58
CA ARG A 91 -12.42 -5.18 8.02
C ARG A 91 -12.27 -4.35 6.77
N LEU A 92 -13.03 -4.69 5.74
CA LEU A 92 -12.99 -3.97 4.48
C LEU A 92 -14.35 -4.03 3.79
N SER A 93 -14.83 -2.86 3.40
CA SER A 93 -15.95 -2.70 2.48
C SER A 93 -15.52 -1.77 1.36
N ASP A 94 -16.43 -1.39 0.48
CA ASP A 94 -16.11 -0.44 -0.58
C ASP A 94 -15.82 0.97 -0.05
N THR A 95 -16.25 1.27 1.19
CA THR A 95 -16.15 2.62 1.75
C THR A 95 -15.43 2.69 3.08
N GLU A 96 -15.11 1.57 3.72
CA GLU A 96 -14.47 1.56 5.03
C GLU A 96 -13.36 0.52 5.11
N LEU A 97 -12.32 0.86 5.87
CA LEU A 97 -11.18 -0.03 6.09
C LEU A 97 -10.72 0.07 7.54
N GLU A 98 -10.48 -1.09 8.15
CA GLU A 98 -9.76 -1.19 9.41
C GLU A 98 -8.60 -2.15 9.21
N ALA A 99 -7.43 -1.75 9.68
CA ALA A 99 -6.21 -2.54 9.52
C ALA A 99 -5.28 -2.39 10.70
N GLU A 100 -4.46 -3.41 10.90
CA GLU A 100 -3.29 -3.33 11.77
C GLU A 100 -2.07 -3.17 10.89
N ILE A 101 -1.18 -2.25 11.27
CA ILE A 101 0.10 -2.06 10.58
C ILE A 101 1.25 -2.12 11.57
N ARG A 102 2.42 -2.53 11.09
CA ARG A 102 3.64 -2.55 11.88
C ARG A 102 4.73 -1.85 11.10
N GLY A 103 5.39 -0.91 11.77
CA GLY A 103 6.46 -0.12 11.18
C GLY A 103 7.83 -0.55 11.68
N LYS A 104 8.82 -0.48 10.80
CA LYS A 104 10.22 -0.69 11.14
C LYS A 104 11.02 0.54 10.79
N THR A 105 12.10 0.75 11.54
CA THR A 105 13.02 1.87 11.28
C THR A 105 13.81 1.58 10.00
N PRO A 106 13.85 2.52 9.05
CA PRO A 106 14.69 2.35 7.86
C PRO A 106 16.17 2.57 8.20
N GLU A 107 17.03 1.70 7.70
CA GLU A 107 18.48 1.92 7.76
C GLU A 107 18.97 2.65 6.51
N ARG A 108 18.32 2.40 5.37
CA ARG A 108 18.62 3.11 4.14
C ARG A 108 17.31 3.37 3.40
N LEU A 109 17.06 4.63 3.11
CA LEU A 109 15.85 5.04 2.39
C LEU A 109 15.99 4.75 0.90
N GLY A 110 14.86 4.43 0.28
CA GLY A 110 14.74 4.27 -1.16
C GLY A 110 14.14 5.51 -1.79
N THR A 111 13.10 5.32 -2.59
CA THR A 111 12.44 6.41 -3.28
C THR A 111 11.54 7.19 -2.32
N ALA A 112 11.66 8.52 -2.36
CA ALA A 112 10.75 9.39 -1.61
C ALA A 112 9.43 9.49 -2.38
N VAL A 113 8.37 8.94 -1.80
CA VAL A 113 7.03 8.97 -2.39
C VAL A 113 6.26 10.12 -1.78
N LYS A 114 5.78 11.04 -2.62
CA LYS A 114 5.05 12.23 -2.16
C LYS A 114 3.58 11.92 -1.89
N ALA A 115 2.94 11.17 -2.77
CA ALA A 115 1.52 10.86 -2.64
C ALA A 115 1.10 9.76 -3.62
N ALA A 116 0.03 9.06 -3.26
CA ALA A 116 -0.74 8.25 -4.20
C ALA A 116 -1.82 9.13 -4.82
N THR A 117 -2.15 8.91 -6.09
CA THR A 117 -3.11 9.73 -6.81
C THR A 117 -4.27 8.89 -7.35
N TYR A 118 -5.40 9.57 -7.58
CA TYR A 118 -6.59 8.96 -8.19
C TYR A 118 -6.46 8.76 -9.69
N HIS A 119 -5.45 9.36 -10.30
CA HIS A 119 -5.36 9.44 -11.76
C HIS A 119 -5.43 8.05 -12.39
N ARG A 120 -6.45 7.81 -13.19
CA ARG A 120 -6.70 6.55 -13.90
C ARG A 120 -6.81 5.30 -13.00
N LEU A 121 -7.02 5.50 -11.71
CA LEU A 121 -7.14 4.36 -10.80
C LEU A 121 -8.46 3.63 -11.01
N LYS A 122 -8.36 2.34 -11.28
CA LYS A 122 -9.48 1.41 -11.34
C LYS A 122 -9.10 0.14 -10.59
N ILE A 123 -9.95 -0.28 -9.69
CA ILE A 123 -9.84 -1.60 -9.08
C ILE A 123 -10.82 -2.49 -9.81
N VAL A 124 -10.31 -3.43 -10.58
CA VAL A 124 -11.14 -4.28 -11.42
C VAL A 124 -11.20 -5.71 -10.89
N SER A 125 -12.39 -6.30 -10.95
CA SER A 125 -12.58 -7.71 -10.66
C SER A 125 -12.10 -8.52 -11.86
N GLN A 126 -11.38 -9.59 -11.58
CA GLN A 126 -10.95 -10.56 -12.58
C GLN A 126 -11.49 -11.92 -12.21
N GLU A 127 -11.35 -12.89 -13.09
CA GLU A 127 -11.84 -14.25 -12.86
C GLU A 127 -11.34 -14.85 -11.54
N ASN A 128 -10.08 -14.60 -11.19
CA ASN A 128 -9.44 -15.15 -10.00
C ASN A 128 -9.00 -14.08 -9.00
N GLY A 129 -9.69 -12.94 -8.95
CA GLY A 129 -9.33 -11.91 -7.98
C GLY A 129 -9.53 -10.50 -8.48
N TYR A 130 -8.56 -9.65 -8.12
CA TYR A 130 -8.62 -8.22 -8.39
C TYR A 130 -7.28 -7.72 -8.92
N ALA A 131 -7.35 -6.66 -9.70
CA ALA A 131 -6.16 -5.96 -10.19
C ALA A 131 -6.36 -4.45 -10.10
N ALA A 132 -5.27 -3.74 -9.91
CA ALA A 132 -5.28 -2.27 -9.88
C ALA A 132 -3.94 -1.72 -10.32
N THR A 133 -3.96 -0.50 -10.85
CA THR A 133 -2.75 0.28 -11.10
C THR A 133 -2.90 1.61 -10.39
N VAL A 134 -1.96 1.92 -9.52
CA VAL A 134 -1.96 3.18 -8.76
C VAL A 134 -0.76 4.00 -9.20
N ILE A 135 -0.99 5.28 -9.47
CA ILE A 135 0.09 6.20 -9.82
C ILE A 135 0.58 6.89 -8.55
N LEU A 136 1.88 6.76 -8.30
CA LEU A 136 2.55 7.37 -7.15
C LEU A 136 3.40 8.54 -7.66
N ASP A 137 3.23 9.70 -7.03
CA ASP A 137 4.10 10.86 -7.29
C ASP A 137 5.40 10.69 -6.51
N VAL A 138 6.52 10.85 -7.19
CA VAL A 138 7.85 10.71 -6.58
C VAL A 138 8.75 11.92 -6.82
#